data_0a8c0ccef84daa3b119287626e4ab056
#
_entry.id   0a8c0ccef84daa3b119287626e4ab056
#
_cell.length_a   1.000
_cell.length_b   1.000
_cell.length_c   1.000
_cell.angle_alpha   90.00
_cell.angle_beta   90.00
_cell.angle_gamma   90.00
#
_symmetry.space_group_name_H-M   'P 1'
#
loop_
_entity.id
_entity.type
_entity.pdbx_description
1 polymer ?
#
loop_
_entity_poly.entity_id
_entity_poly.type
_entity_poly.pdbx_seq_one_letter_code
_entity_poly.pdbx_strand_id
1 'polypeptide(L)'
;MIKAIITDLDGTLLPRGGSISSGTLEAFRLAGNKGCIRIIATGRNLYSALKILPAGFPIDYLVFSSGAGTLRWSDRRLLSAHHLSMSETREIASYLWEYNINFTIQREIPDNHYFYYTTLYPIHPDYQKRLATYRPFGSPIESPAGIQGKATQFVMILDALQLRLLEKIRSDLAGYSVVRSTSPLDNRAIWLKIFADVIHKGNSCQTLLKKLNINCKEVAGLGNDYNDIDFLDICAEAYLVANAPVNLQRHYKLVKSDKEEGFTEFISKVL
;
A
#
# COMPACT_ATOMS: atom_id res chain seq x y z
N MET A 1 -15.96 8.39 -20.91
CA MET A 1 -14.59 8.98 -20.97
C MET A 1 -13.96 8.84 -19.60
N ILE A 2 -12.72 8.38 -19.51
CA ILE A 2 -11.98 8.25 -18.25
C ILE A 2 -11.54 9.64 -17.76
N LYS A 3 -11.86 9.97 -16.50
CA LYS A 3 -11.52 11.23 -15.84
C LYS A 3 -10.44 11.09 -14.78
N ALA A 4 -10.23 9.87 -14.28
CA ALA A 4 -9.15 9.59 -13.33
C ALA A 4 -8.50 8.24 -13.60
N ILE A 5 -7.21 8.16 -13.31
CA ILE A 5 -6.45 6.90 -13.24
C ILE A 5 -5.94 6.69 -11.83
N ILE A 6 -5.99 5.44 -11.38
CA ILE A 6 -5.42 4.99 -10.12
C ILE A 6 -4.39 3.91 -10.44
N THR A 7 -3.18 4.04 -9.94
CA THR A 7 -2.14 3.03 -10.16
C THR A 7 -1.40 2.73 -8.87
N ASP A 8 -1.00 1.46 -8.70
CA ASP A 8 0.00 1.13 -7.68
C ASP A 8 1.39 1.63 -8.09
N LEU A 9 2.34 1.59 -7.18
CA LEU A 9 3.72 2.04 -7.39
C LEU A 9 4.68 0.86 -7.56
N ASP A 10 4.83 0.00 -6.56
CA ASP A 10 5.87 -1.02 -6.49
C ASP A 10 5.51 -2.28 -7.29
N GLY A 11 6.29 -2.61 -8.32
CA GLY A 11 5.98 -3.72 -9.22
C GLY A 11 4.92 -3.37 -10.26
N THR A 12 4.52 -2.09 -10.36
CA THR A 12 3.60 -1.56 -11.36
C THR A 12 4.24 -0.43 -12.17
N LEU A 13 4.63 0.66 -11.52
CA LEU A 13 5.36 1.79 -12.09
C LEU A 13 6.88 1.69 -11.85
N LEU A 14 7.23 1.10 -10.71
CA LEU A 14 8.59 0.96 -10.22
C LEU A 14 8.98 -0.51 -10.22
N PRO A 15 9.74 -0.98 -11.19
CA PRO A 15 10.30 -2.32 -11.20
C PRO A 15 11.22 -2.56 -10.02
N ARG A 16 11.27 -3.81 -9.53
CA ARG A 16 12.17 -4.18 -8.44
C ARG A 16 13.63 -3.90 -8.80
N GLY A 17 14.31 -3.11 -7.96
CA GLY A 17 15.71 -2.71 -8.17
C GLY A 17 15.94 -1.76 -9.35
N GLY A 18 14.84 -1.29 -9.97
CA GLY A 18 14.86 -0.37 -11.11
C GLY A 18 14.48 1.06 -10.73
N SER A 19 14.18 1.84 -11.74
CA SER A 19 13.66 3.21 -11.66
C SER A 19 12.41 3.35 -12.52
N ILE A 20 11.62 4.38 -12.25
CA ILE A 20 10.47 4.73 -13.09
C ILE A 20 11.02 5.23 -14.44
N SER A 21 10.51 4.65 -15.54
CA SER A 21 10.98 4.95 -16.90
C SER A 21 10.56 6.33 -17.39
N SER A 22 11.25 6.84 -18.42
CA SER A 22 10.84 8.06 -19.13
C SER A 22 9.48 7.89 -19.82
N GLY A 23 9.21 6.69 -20.38
CA GLY A 23 7.92 6.38 -21.00
C GLY A 23 6.76 6.47 -19.99
N THR A 24 6.95 5.95 -18.79
CA THR A 24 5.98 6.11 -17.68
C THR A 24 5.73 7.58 -17.33
N LEU A 25 6.78 8.41 -17.25
CA LEU A 25 6.64 9.84 -16.99
C LEU A 25 5.89 10.57 -18.11
N GLU A 26 6.18 10.25 -19.37
CA GLU A 26 5.48 10.80 -20.54
C GLU A 26 4.00 10.40 -20.56
N ALA A 27 3.70 9.14 -20.23
CA ALA A 27 2.33 8.65 -20.14
C ALA A 27 1.53 9.38 -19.04
N PHE A 28 2.12 9.68 -17.89
CA PHE A 28 1.49 10.52 -16.88
C PHE A 28 1.24 11.95 -17.37
N ARG A 29 2.19 12.56 -18.09
CA ARG A 29 2.00 13.90 -18.67
C ARG A 29 0.89 13.90 -19.70
N LEU A 30 0.85 12.89 -20.57
CA LEU A 30 -0.22 12.72 -21.55
C LEU A 30 -1.59 12.64 -20.88
N ALA A 31 -1.73 11.84 -19.83
CA ALA A 31 -2.97 11.75 -19.05
C ALA A 31 -3.38 13.10 -18.47
N GLY A 32 -2.44 13.85 -17.89
CA GLY A 32 -2.69 15.18 -17.36
C GLY A 32 -3.10 16.19 -18.44
N ASN A 33 -2.45 16.16 -19.62
CA ASN A 33 -2.79 17.04 -20.74
C ASN A 33 -4.19 16.77 -21.29
N LYS A 34 -4.71 15.54 -21.13
CA LYS A 34 -6.11 15.18 -21.44
C LYS A 34 -7.09 15.50 -20.30
N GLY A 35 -6.64 16.18 -19.24
CA GLY A 35 -7.47 16.55 -18.09
C GLY A 35 -7.78 15.37 -17.14
N CYS A 36 -7.07 14.25 -17.26
CA CYS A 36 -7.27 13.09 -16.41
C CYS A 36 -6.53 13.27 -15.07
N ILE A 37 -7.23 13.09 -13.96
CA ILE A 37 -6.65 13.11 -12.60
C ILE A 37 -5.80 11.84 -12.39
N ARG A 38 -4.58 12.03 -11.87
CA ARG A 38 -3.57 10.97 -11.70
C ARG A 38 -3.34 10.69 -10.24
N ILE A 39 -3.67 9.48 -9.81
CA ILE A 39 -3.60 9.03 -8.41
C ILE A 39 -2.64 7.85 -8.32
N ILE A 40 -1.62 7.95 -7.46
CA ILE A 40 -0.83 6.79 -7.04
C ILE A 40 -1.37 6.31 -5.70
N ALA A 41 -1.65 4.99 -5.59
CA ALA A 41 -2.10 4.32 -4.37
C ALA A 41 -1.07 3.26 -3.96
N THR A 42 -0.27 3.54 -2.91
CA THR A 42 0.87 2.70 -2.52
C THR A 42 0.82 2.22 -1.07
N GLY A 43 1.41 1.06 -0.83
CA GLY A 43 1.68 0.56 0.52
C GLY A 43 2.84 1.24 1.24
N ARG A 44 3.63 2.07 0.53
CA ARG A 44 4.73 2.84 1.14
C ARG A 44 4.21 3.89 2.12
N ASN A 45 4.97 4.16 3.18
CA ASN A 45 4.75 5.36 3.98
C ASN A 45 5.21 6.62 3.22
N LEU A 46 4.80 7.79 3.70
CA LEU A 46 5.08 9.07 3.03
C LEU A 46 6.59 9.28 2.83
N TYR A 47 7.39 9.04 3.86
CA TYR A 47 8.85 9.20 3.80
C TYR A 47 9.49 8.36 2.68
N SER A 48 9.12 7.08 2.57
CA SER A 48 9.67 6.20 1.55
C SER A 48 9.11 6.47 0.14
N ALA A 49 7.87 6.94 0.04
CA ALA A 49 7.29 7.36 -1.23
C ALA A 49 7.98 8.61 -1.80
N LEU A 50 8.26 9.61 -0.94
CA LEU A 50 8.96 10.85 -1.35
C LEU A 50 10.41 10.63 -1.78
N LYS A 51 11.06 9.53 -1.37
CA LYS A 51 12.39 9.15 -1.89
C LYS A 51 12.36 8.66 -3.33
N ILE A 52 11.23 8.12 -3.77
CA ILE A 52 11.05 7.58 -5.12
C ILE A 52 10.39 8.59 -6.06
N LEU A 53 9.43 9.35 -5.53
CA LEU A 53 8.66 10.32 -6.30
C LEU A 53 9.21 11.73 -6.03
N PRO A 54 9.99 12.31 -6.96
CA PRO A 54 10.53 13.67 -6.79
C PRO A 54 9.40 14.70 -6.81
N ALA A 55 9.66 15.89 -6.30
CA ALA A 55 8.66 16.96 -6.15
C ALA A 55 7.88 17.28 -7.44
N GLY A 56 8.56 17.25 -8.60
CA GLY A 56 7.97 17.48 -9.92
C GLY A 56 7.34 16.26 -10.59
N PHE A 57 7.15 15.15 -9.85
CA PHE A 57 6.53 13.96 -10.42
C PHE A 57 5.10 14.27 -10.88
N PRO A 58 4.69 13.88 -12.11
CA PRO A 58 3.45 14.37 -12.74
C PRO A 58 2.19 13.63 -12.26
N ILE A 59 1.87 13.73 -10.97
CA ILE A 59 0.62 13.21 -10.36
C ILE A 59 -0.13 14.32 -9.64
N ASP A 60 -1.39 14.06 -9.31
CA ASP A 60 -2.26 15.00 -8.61
C ASP A 60 -2.45 14.62 -7.14
N TYR A 61 -2.51 13.31 -6.85
CA TYR A 61 -2.72 12.79 -5.50
C TYR A 61 -1.88 11.55 -5.22
N LEU A 62 -1.49 11.41 -3.95
CA LEU A 62 -0.83 10.22 -3.40
C LEU A 62 -1.68 9.66 -2.26
N VAL A 63 -2.18 8.44 -2.43
CA VAL A 63 -2.77 7.63 -1.37
C VAL A 63 -1.65 6.70 -0.88
N PHE A 64 -1.22 6.86 0.36
CA PHE A 64 -0.05 6.17 0.91
C PHE A 64 -0.39 5.35 2.16
N SER A 65 0.55 4.51 2.61
CA SER A 65 0.34 3.57 3.73
C SER A 65 -0.94 2.75 3.55
N SER A 66 -1.12 2.18 2.35
CA SER A 66 -2.28 1.36 1.97
C SER A 66 -3.64 2.05 2.18
N GLY A 67 -3.68 3.39 2.13
CA GLY A 67 -4.90 4.17 2.33
C GLY A 67 -4.97 4.94 3.64
N ALA A 68 -4.07 4.70 4.60
CA ALA A 68 -4.09 5.42 5.87
C ALA A 68 -3.84 6.93 5.71
N GLY A 69 -3.16 7.36 4.64
CA GLY A 69 -2.94 8.76 4.34
C GLY A 69 -3.27 9.12 2.90
N THR A 70 -3.77 10.34 2.69
CA THR A 70 -4.01 10.93 1.37
C THR A 70 -3.40 12.32 1.30
N LEU A 71 -2.58 12.56 0.28
CA LEU A 71 -1.85 13.80 0.07
C LEU A 71 -2.24 14.41 -1.29
N ARG A 72 -2.51 15.73 -1.33
CA ARG A 72 -2.52 16.48 -2.59
C ARG A 72 -1.07 16.77 -2.99
N TRP A 73 -0.72 16.40 -4.23
CA TRP A 73 0.69 16.39 -4.63
C TRP A 73 1.27 17.77 -4.87
N SER A 74 0.48 18.70 -5.43
CA SER A 74 0.94 20.02 -5.85
C SER A 74 1.49 20.90 -4.73
N ASP A 75 0.90 20.82 -3.53
CA ASP A 75 1.25 21.63 -2.36
C ASP A 75 1.61 20.79 -1.12
N ARG A 76 1.68 19.46 -1.29
CA ARG A 76 1.98 18.50 -0.22
C ARG A 76 0.98 18.54 0.95
N ARG A 77 -0.22 19.03 0.69
CA ARG A 77 -1.25 19.11 1.72
C ARG A 77 -1.81 17.74 2.06
N LEU A 78 -1.71 17.36 3.33
CA LEU A 78 -2.36 16.17 3.87
C LEU A 78 -3.88 16.38 3.91
N LEU A 79 -4.63 15.55 3.17
CA LEU A 79 -6.09 15.62 3.07
C LEU A 79 -6.80 14.71 4.08
N SER A 80 -6.16 13.59 4.43
CA SER A 80 -6.62 12.67 5.47
C SER A 80 -5.46 11.90 6.08
N ALA A 81 -5.59 11.57 7.36
CA ALA A 81 -4.72 10.66 8.09
C ALA A 81 -5.58 9.84 9.05
N HIS A 82 -5.44 8.52 9.01
CA HIS A 82 -6.18 7.58 9.82
C HIS A 82 -5.22 6.81 10.73
N HIS A 83 -5.64 6.59 11.97
CA HIS A 83 -4.81 5.99 13.00
C HIS A 83 -5.63 5.07 13.88
N LEU A 84 -5.00 4.03 14.39
CA LEU A 84 -5.45 3.29 15.56
C LEU A 84 -5.25 4.17 16.80
N SER A 85 -6.21 4.18 17.71
CA SER A 85 -6.06 4.78 19.03
C SER A 85 -4.98 4.03 19.84
N MET A 86 -4.54 4.59 20.95
CA MET A 86 -3.58 3.92 21.82
C MET A 86 -4.17 2.63 22.43
N SER A 87 -5.48 2.61 22.74
CA SER A 87 -6.16 1.41 23.24
C SER A 87 -6.20 0.29 22.22
N GLU A 88 -6.64 0.59 20.99
CA GLU A 88 -6.65 -0.37 19.89
C GLU A 88 -5.24 -0.88 19.55
N THR A 89 -4.25 0.02 19.59
CA THR A 89 -2.84 -0.37 19.34
C THR A 89 -2.36 -1.37 20.40
N ARG A 90 -2.67 -1.14 21.69
CA ARG A 90 -2.30 -2.08 22.76
C ARG A 90 -3.06 -3.40 22.69
N GLU A 91 -4.33 -3.37 22.36
CA GLU A 91 -5.16 -4.55 22.16
C GLU A 91 -4.58 -5.47 21.06
N ILE A 92 -4.34 -4.92 19.86
CA ILE A 92 -3.76 -5.66 18.76
C ILE A 92 -2.36 -6.18 19.12
N ALA A 93 -1.53 -5.35 19.77
CA ALA A 93 -0.19 -5.75 20.18
C ALA A 93 -0.22 -6.90 21.19
N SER A 94 -1.14 -6.88 22.17
CA SER A 94 -1.31 -7.97 23.15
C SER A 94 -1.73 -9.25 22.46
N TYR A 95 -2.71 -9.18 21.56
CA TYR A 95 -3.13 -10.32 20.75
C TYR A 95 -1.96 -10.94 19.98
N LEU A 96 -1.21 -10.15 19.21
CA LEU A 96 -0.07 -10.65 18.43
C LEU A 96 1.05 -11.21 19.31
N TRP A 97 1.26 -10.60 20.48
CA TRP A 97 2.25 -11.06 21.47
C TRP A 97 1.91 -12.43 22.03
N GLU A 98 0.64 -12.66 22.41
CA GLU A 98 0.15 -13.96 22.91
C GLU A 98 0.33 -15.08 21.87
N TYR A 99 0.16 -14.76 20.59
CA TYR A 99 0.41 -15.71 19.49
C TYR A 99 1.89 -15.82 19.07
N ASN A 100 2.80 -15.18 19.80
CA ASN A 100 4.24 -15.18 19.51
C ASN A 100 4.56 -14.70 18.06
N ILE A 101 3.81 -13.74 17.56
CA ILE A 101 3.97 -13.16 16.22
C ILE A 101 4.83 -11.91 16.31
N ASN A 102 5.91 -11.84 15.52
CA ASN A 102 6.70 -10.63 15.40
C ASN A 102 5.96 -9.56 14.59
N PHE A 103 5.99 -8.33 15.08
CA PHE A 103 5.35 -7.19 14.45
C PHE A 103 6.14 -5.89 14.60
N THR A 104 5.91 -4.97 13.67
CA THR A 104 6.28 -3.57 13.82
C THR A 104 5.02 -2.71 13.92
N ILE A 105 5.07 -1.64 14.71
CA ILE A 105 3.98 -0.66 14.90
C ILE A 105 4.46 0.68 14.38
N GLN A 106 3.94 1.14 13.26
CA GLN A 106 4.30 2.43 12.68
C GLN A 106 3.59 3.55 13.44
N ARG A 107 4.34 4.60 13.82
CA ARG A 107 3.80 5.79 14.48
C ARG A 107 2.75 6.48 13.62
N GLU A 108 2.14 7.51 14.14
CA GLU A 108 1.14 8.30 13.41
C GLU A 108 1.76 9.06 12.21
N ILE A 109 0.93 9.31 11.20
CA ILE A 109 1.27 10.13 10.04
C ILE A 109 1.46 11.59 10.51
N PRO A 110 2.49 12.31 10.02
CA PRO A 110 3.37 11.96 8.89
C PRO A 110 4.60 11.13 9.27
N ASP A 111 4.85 10.90 10.56
CA ASP A 111 6.08 10.30 11.09
C ASP A 111 6.04 8.77 11.15
N ASN A 112 5.18 8.15 10.36
CA ASN A 112 4.97 6.71 10.34
C ASN A 112 6.09 5.89 9.66
N HIS A 113 7.21 6.49 9.39
CA HIS A 113 8.48 5.82 9.12
C HIS A 113 9.21 5.44 10.40
N TYR A 114 8.96 6.10 11.54
CA TYR A 114 9.35 5.63 12.87
C TYR A 114 8.42 4.53 13.34
N PHE A 115 8.97 3.53 14.04
CA PHE A 115 8.18 2.40 14.48
C PHE A 115 8.72 1.73 15.74
N TYR A 116 7.83 1.08 16.48
CA TYR A 116 8.18 0.09 17.50
C TYR A 116 8.29 -1.30 16.86
N TYR A 117 9.10 -2.19 17.43
CA TYR A 117 9.23 -3.56 16.95
C TYR A 117 9.47 -4.57 18.06
N THR A 118 9.09 -5.82 17.79
CA THR A 118 9.33 -6.99 18.65
C THR A 118 10.44 -7.86 18.09
N THR A 119 11.06 -8.67 18.94
CA THR A 119 12.08 -9.68 18.57
C THR A 119 11.79 -11.01 19.25
N LEU A 120 10.57 -11.53 19.05
CA LEU A 120 10.15 -12.84 19.55
C LEU A 120 10.76 -13.95 18.70
N TYR A 121 11.19 -15.07 19.31
CA TYR A 121 11.78 -16.18 18.58
C TYR A 121 10.69 -17.17 18.14
N PRO A 122 10.80 -17.78 16.94
CA PRO A 122 11.78 -17.52 15.85
C PRO A 122 11.51 -16.23 15.07
N ILE A 123 12.54 -15.65 14.46
CA ILE A 123 12.44 -14.42 13.65
C ILE A 123 12.46 -14.78 12.16
N HIS A 124 11.42 -14.39 11.42
CA HIS A 124 11.34 -14.60 9.97
C HIS A 124 12.46 -13.81 9.23
N PRO A 125 13.15 -14.37 8.22
CA PRO A 125 14.25 -13.71 7.51
C PRO A 125 13.87 -12.35 6.89
N ASP A 126 12.70 -12.25 6.29
CA ASP A 126 12.20 -10.97 5.72
C ASP A 126 11.97 -9.91 6.81
N TYR A 127 11.48 -10.33 7.98
CA TYR A 127 11.30 -9.43 9.11
C TYR A 127 12.65 -8.90 9.59
N GLN A 128 13.65 -9.77 9.69
CA GLN A 128 15.01 -9.41 10.07
C GLN A 128 15.64 -8.42 9.07
N LYS A 129 15.50 -8.70 7.76
CA LYS A 129 15.95 -7.75 6.70
C LYS A 129 15.25 -6.40 6.80
N ARG A 130 13.93 -6.40 7.05
CA ARG A 130 13.18 -5.16 7.26
C ARG A 130 13.72 -4.35 8.44
N LEU A 131 13.92 -4.99 9.59
CA LEU A 131 14.50 -4.32 10.76
C LEU A 131 15.89 -3.75 10.47
N ALA A 132 16.76 -4.51 9.80
CA ALA A 132 18.10 -4.06 9.41
C ALA A 132 18.04 -2.83 8.49
N THR A 133 17.15 -2.85 7.48
CA THR A 133 16.98 -1.76 6.50
C THR A 133 16.49 -0.46 7.13
N TYR A 134 15.60 -0.56 8.13
CA TYR A 134 14.96 0.60 8.76
C TYR A 134 15.45 0.84 10.20
N ARG A 135 16.56 0.23 10.59
CA ARG A 135 17.13 0.29 11.94
C ARG A 135 17.18 1.68 12.57
N PRO A 136 17.56 2.77 11.85
CA PRO A 136 17.62 4.11 12.43
C PRO A 136 16.26 4.66 12.90
N PHE A 137 15.16 4.09 12.45
CA PHE A 137 13.80 4.53 12.74
C PHE A 137 13.06 3.63 13.73
N GLY A 138 13.66 2.49 14.11
CA GLY A 138 13.05 1.47 14.96
C GLY A 138 13.45 1.57 16.42
N SER A 139 12.49 1.38 17.32
CA SER A 139 12.71 1.23 18.76
C SER A 139 12.15 -0.11 19.23
N PRO A 140 12.94 -0.95 19.94
CA PRO A 140 12.44 -2.21 20.47
C PRO A 140 11.40 -1.96 21.56
N ILE A 141 10.45 -2.89 21.71
CA ILE A 141 9.55 -2.95 22.87
C ILE A 141 9.67 -4.31 23.56
N GLU A 142 9.61 -4.30 24.88
CA GLU A 142 9.70 -5.47 25.74
C GLU A 142 8.33 -6.02 26.11
N SER A 143 7.28 -5.22 25.94
CA SER A 143 5.89 -5.64 26.19
C SER A 143 4.91 -4.67 25.52
N PRO A 144 3.65 -5.09 25.26
CA PRO A 144 2.59 -4.21 24.76
C PRO A 144 2.31 -2.99 25.66
N ALA A 145 2.54 -3.10 26.98
CA ALA A 145 2.35 -2.00 27.91
C ALA A 145 3.28 -0.80 27.67
N GLY A 146 4.45 -1.02 27.07
CA GLY A 146 5.41 0.02 26.72
C GLY A 146 5.01 0.88 25.51
N ILE A 147 3.94 0.51 24.78
CA ILE A 147 3.48 1.24 23.61
C ILE A 147 2.85 2.57 24.02
N GLN A 148 3.28 3.65 23.38
CA GLN A 148 2.77 4.99 23.61
C GLN A 148 2.29 5.63 22.30
N GLY A 149 1.20 6.40 22.39
CA GLY A 149 0.63 7.15 21.27
C GLY A 149 -0.25 6.31 20.33
N LYS A 150 -0.65 6.95 19.25
CA LYS A 150 -1.43 6.36 18.17
C LYS A 150 -0.51 5.62 17.19
N ALA A 151 -1.08 4.69 16.42
CA ALA A 151 -0.36 3.98 15.37
C ALA A 151 -1.07 4.11 14.02
N THR A 152 -0.30 4.18 12.95
CA THR A 152 -0.86 4.11 11.60
C THR A 152 -1.24 2.68 11.23
N GLN A 153 -0.36 1.73 11.54
CA GLN A 153 -0.52 0.33 11.16
C GLN A 153 0.39 -0.59 11.95
N PHE A 154 0.03 -1.87 11.96
CA PHE A 154 0.96 -2.97 12.23
C PHE A 154 1.49 -3.56 10.93
N VAL A 155 2.70 -4.09 10.97
CA VAL A 155 3.23 -4.94 9.89
C VAL A 155 3.82 -6.19 10.51
N MET A 156 3.38 -7.34 10.02
CA MET A 156 3.93 -8.65 10.36
C MET A 156 4.22 -9.43 9.08
N ILE A 157 5.08 -10.43 9.21
CA ILE A 157 5.50 -11.26 8.07
C ILE A 157 5.26 -12.71 8.45
N LEU A 158 4.51 -13.40 7.62
CA LEU A 158 4.16 -14.81 7.77
C LEU A 158 4.76 -15.60 6.61
N ASP A 159 5.07 -16.87 6.85
CA ASP A 159 5.41 -17.80 5.79
C ASP A 159 4.22 -17.99 4.83
N ALA A 160 4.50 -18.21 3.55
CA ALA A 160 3.46 -18.40 2.53
C ALA A 160 2.52 -19.60 2.84
N LEU A 161 2.96 -20.55 3.65
CA LEU A 161 2.17 -21.71 4.06
C LEU A 161 1.26 -21.44 5.27
N GLN A 162 1.40 -20.30 5.95
CA GLN A 162 0.62 -19.95 7.14
C GLN A 162 -0.74 -19.31 6.80
N LEU A 163 -1.42 -19.79 5.76
CA LEU A 163 -2.75 -19.28 5.35
C LEU A 163 -3.81 -19.44 6.45
N ARG A 164 -3.77 -20.53 7.22
CA ARG A 164 -4.70 -20.73 8.34
C ARG A 164 -4.51 -19.68 9.43
N LEU A 165 -3.26 -19.27 9.71
CA LEU A 165 -2.98 -18.21 10.67
C LEU A 165 -3.46 -16.85 10.14
N LEU A 166 -3.30 -16.59 8.85
CA LEU A 166 -3.84 -15.40 8.19
C LEU A 166 -5.37 -15.31 8.38
N GLU A 167 -6.11 -16.39 8.08
CA GLU A 167 -7.56 -16.41 8.23
C GLU A 167 -7.99 -16.28 9.70
N LYS A 168 -7.25 -16.89 10.62
CA LYS A 168 -7.49 -16.71 12.06
C LYS A 168 -7.32 -15.24 12.48
N ILE A 169 -6.22 -14.59 12.09
CA ILE A 169 -5.98 -13.16 12.39
C ILE A 169 -7.11 -12.30 11.83
N ARG A 170 -7.57 -12.57 10.61
CA ARG A 170 -8.70 -11.85 9.99
C ARG A 170 -10.00 -12.02 10.77
N SER A 171 -10.26 -13.24 11.23
CA SER A 171 -11.47 -13.55 12.02
C SER A 171 -11.42 -12.90 13.38
N ASP A 172 -10.31 -13.03 14.11
CA ASP A 172 -10.16 -12.54 15.48
C ASP A 172 -10.11 -11.00 15.53
N LEU A 173 -9.59 -10.37 14.46
CA LEU A 173 -9.48 -8.92 14.34
C LEU A 173 -10.47 -8.35 13.30
N ALA A 174 -11.69 -8.90 13.23
CA ALA A 174 -12.71 -8.51 12.25
C ALA A 174 -13.16 -7.03 12.35
N GLY A 175 -12.90 -6.35 13.48
CA GLY A 175 -13.13 -4.91 13.66
C GLY A 175 -12.03 -4.02 13.06
N TYR A 176 -11.01 -4.62 12.42
CA TYR A 176 -9.87 -3.93 11.84
C TYR A 176 -9.68 -4.29 10.37
N SER A 177 -9.04 -3.42 9.61
CA SER A 177 -8.67 -3.72 8.23
C SER A 177 -7.38 -4.54 8.17
N VAL A 178 -7.49 -5.80 7.73
CA VAL A 178 -6.35 -6.73 7.62
C VAL A 178 -5.97 -6.91 6.15
N VAL A 179 -4.96 -6.17 5.70
CA VAL A 179 -4.50 -6.09 4.31
C VAL A 179 -3.32 -7.03 4.07
N ARG A 180 -3.48 -7.93 3.10
CA ARG A 180 -2.41 -8.81 2.61
C ARG A 180 -1.67 -8.17 1.44
N SER A 181 -0.35 -8.32 1.41
CA SER A 181 0.48 -8.10 0.23
C SER A 181 1.55 -9.18 0.12
N THR A 182 2.09 -9.34 -1.07
CA THR A 182 3.25 -10.23 -1.32
C THR A 182 4.53 -9.58 -0.80
N SER A 183 5.52 -10.39 -0.40
CA SER A 183 6.84 -9.88 0.02
C SER A 183 7.48 -9.05 -1.10
N PRO A 184 7.89 -7.80 -0.82
CA PRO A 184 8.65 -7.01 -1.80
C PRO A 184 10.10 -7.50 -1.94
N LEU A 185 10.55 -8.47 -1.11
CA LEU A 185 11.92 -8.95 -1.11
C LEU A 185 12.13 -10.15 -2.04
N ASP A 186 11.29 -11.20 -1.94
CA ASP A 186 11.46 -12.43 -2.69
C ASP A 186 10.17 -13.07 -3.23
N ASN A 187 9.02 -12.43 -2.99
CA ASN A 187 7.68 -12.90 -3.33
C ASN A 187 7.26 -14.23 -2.65
N ARG A 188 7.95 -14.67 -1.60
CA ARG A 188 7.67 -15.95 -0.92
C ARG A 188 6.90 -15.79 0.37
N ALA A 189 7.07 -14.68 1.08
CA ALA A 189 6.39 -14.41 2.33
C ALA A 189 5.10 -13.60 2.13
N ILE A 190 4.19 -13.70 3.10
CA ILE A 190 2.99 -12.87 3.19
C ILE A 190 3.31 -11.70 4.12
N TRP A 191 3.19 -10.49 3.59
CA TRP A 191 3.22 -9.29 4.41
C TRP A 191 1.80 -8.90 4.78
N LEU A 192 1.51 -8.97 6.07
CA LEU A 192 0.20 -8.65 6.62
C LEU A 192 0.27 -7.31 7.35
N LYS A 193 -0.71 -6.46 7.08
CA LYS A 193 -0.83 -5.14 7.71
C LYS A 193 -2.19 -5.02 8.38
N ILE A 194 -2.22 -4.45 9.58
CA ILE A 194 -3.47 -4.18 10.31
C ILE A 194 -3.60 -2.66 10.45
N PHE A 195 -4.76 -2.14 10.08
CA PHE A 195 -5.13 -0.72 10.18
C PHE A 195 -6.42 -0.58 10.99
N ALA A 196 -6.79 0.65 11.31
CA ALA A 196 -8.14 0.96 11.75
C ALA A 196 -9.16 0.45 10.72
N ASP A 197 -10.40 0.26 11.17
CA ASP A 197 -11.48 -0.24 10.32
C ASP A 197 -11.59 0.54 8.99
N VAL A 198 -12.01 -0.16 7.96
CA VAL A 198 -12.22 0.31 6.57
C VAL A 198 -11.00 0.96 5.88
N ILE A 199 -9.79 0.87 6.44
CA ILE A 199 -8.60 1.45 5.81
C ILE A 199 -7.96 0.44 4.87
N HIS A 200 -8.15 0.66 3.57
CA HIS A 200 -7.47 -0.01 2.45
C HIS A 200 -7.44 0.93 1.23
N LYS A 201 -6.63 0.60 0.22
CA LYS A 201 -6.43 1.45 -0.96
C LYS A 201 -7.76 1.85 -1.63
N GLY A 202 -8.67 0.90 -1.80
CA GLY A 202 -9.96 1.11 -2.48
C GLY A 202 -10.85 2.12 -1.78
N ASN A 203 -11.06 1.99 -0.46
CA ASN A 203 -11.92 2.92 0.27
C ASN A 203 -11.35 4.35 0.27
N SER A 204 -10.04 4.49 0.44
CA SER A 204 -9.40 5.80 0.44
C SER A 204 -9.43 6.46 -0.95
N CYS A 205 -9.23 5.68 -2.02
CA CYS A 205 -9.40 6.15 -3.39
C CYS A 205 -10.86 6.55 -3.65
N GLN A 206 -11.83 5.72 -3.26
CA GLN A 206 -13.26 6.04 -3.43
C GLN A 206 -13.65 7.32 -2.68
N THR A 207 -13.14 7.50 -1.47
CA THR A 207 -13.37 8.73 -0.67
C THR A 207 -12.76 9.96 -1.37
N LEU A 208 -11.56 9.82 -1.95
CA LEU A 208 -10.94 10.88 -2.73
C LEU A 208 -11.75 11.19 -4.00
N LEU A 209 -12.15 10.18 -4.77
CA LEU A 209 -12.97 10.35 -5.97
C LEU A 209 -14.29 11.07 -5.67
N LYS A 210 -14.97 10.73 -4.56
CA LYS A 210 -16.18 11.43 -4.11
C LYS A 210 -15.92 12.92 -3.84
N LYS A 211 -14.81 13.26 -3.18
CA LYS A 211 -14.42 14.67 -2.93
C LYS A 211 -14.10 15.42 -4.22
N LEU A 212 -13.67 14.73 -5.27
CA LEU A 212 -13.38 15.29 -6.59
C LEU A 212 -14.59 15.29 -7.53
N ASN A 213 -15.76 14.81 -7.08
CA ASN A 213 -16.97 14.62 -7.89
C ASN A 213 -16.73 13.74 -9.14
N ILE A 214 -15.87 12.71 -9.03
CA ILE A 214 -15.59 11.74 -10.10
C ILE A 214 -16.33 10.45 -9.80
N ASN A 215 -17.12 9.95 -10.77
CA ASN A 215 -17.82 8.68 -10.65
C ASN A 215 -16.84 7.53 -10.92
N CYS A 216 -16.96 6.44 -10.17
CA CYS A 216 -16.15 5.22 -10.39
C CYS A 216 -16.26 4.67 -11.83
N LYS A 217 -17.38 4.92 -12.53
CA LYS A 217 -17.55 4.58 -13.96
C LYS A 217 -16.67 5.40 -14.92
N GLU A 218 -15.98 6.42 -14.41
CA GLU A 218 -15.06 7.29 -15.15
C GLU A 218 -13.61 7.10 -14.71
N VAL A 219 -13.31 5.96 -14.04
CA VAL A 219 -12.00 5.66 -13.46
C VAL A 219 -11.41 4.41 -14.09
N ALA A 220 -10.11 4.46 -14.40
CA ALA A 220 -9.33 3.31 -14.78
C ALA A 220 -8.27 2.99 -13.72
N GLY A 221 -8.02 1.71 -13.47
CA GLY A 221 -7.07 1.23 -12.47
C GLY A 221 -6.00 0.30 -13.04
N LEU A 222 -4.77 0.42 -12.54
CA LEU A 222 -3.67 -0.49 -12.82
C LEU A 222 -2.99 -0.92 -11.53
N GLY A 223 -2.86 -2.23 -11.31
CA GLY A 223 -2.24 -2.82 -10.12
C GLY A 223 -1.40 -4.04 -10.44
N ASN A 224 -0.85 -4.67 -9.38
CA ASN A 224 -0.04 -5.87 -9.52
C ASN A 224 -0.21 -6.91 -8.40
N ASP A 225 -0.88 -6.59 -7.28
CA ASP A 225 -0.90 -7.48 -6.11
C ASP A 225 -2.27 -7.49 -5.40
N TYR A 226 -2.42 -8.34 -4.41
CA TYR A 226 -3.65 -8.54 -3.63
C TYR A 226 -4.19 -7.28 -2.95
N ASN A 227 -3.31 -6.36 -2.55
CA ASN A 227 -3.71 -5.09 -1.93
C ASN A 227 -4.22 -4.04 -2.93
N ASP A 228 -4.26 -4.38 -4.23
CA ASP A 228 -4.78 -3.53 -5.30
C ASP A 228 -6.22 -3.89 -5.68
N ILE A 229 -6.67 -5.10 -5.33
CA ILE A 229 -8.00 -5.62 -5.66
C ILE A 229 -9.07 -4.60 -5.28
N ASP A 230 -9.00 -4.07 -4.07
CA ASP A 230 -10.03 -3.16 -3.53
C ASP A 230 -10.19 -1.89 -4.37
N PHE A 231 -9.14 -1.33 -4.96
CA PHE A 231 -9.30 -0.17 -5.84
C PHE A 231 -9.56 -0.56 -7.29
N LEU A 232 -9.08 -1.72 -7.74
CA LEU A 232 -9.38 -2.23 -9.08
C LEU A 232 -10.87 -2.54 -9.24
N ASP A 233 -11.49 -3.12 -8.22
CA ASP A 233 -12.91 -3.51 -8.24
C ASP A 233 -13.87 -2.31 -8.29
N ILE A 234 -13.44 -1.13 -7.90
CA ILE A 234 -14.25 0.10 -8.02
C ILE A 234 -14.03 0.82 -9.36
N CYS A 235 -13.06 0.42 -10.16
CA CYS A 235 -12.77 1.04 -11.46
C CYS A 235 -13.66 0.47 -12.58
N ALA A 236 -14.07 1.30 -13.52
CA ALA A 236 -14.78 0.86 -14.72
C ALA A 236 -13.87 0.03 -15.66
N GLU A 237 -12.59 0.39 -15.69
CA GLU A 237 -11.56 -0.28 -16.47
C GLU A 237 -10.43 -0.70 -15.52
N ALA A 238 -10.29 -2.01 -15.28
CA ALA A 238 -9.32 -2.56 -14.33
C ALA A 238 -8.30 -3.46 -15.04
N TYR A 239 -7.03 -3.19 -14.81
CA TYR A 239 -5.91 -3.88 -15.42
C TYR A 239 -4.89 -4.35 -14.38
N LEU A 240 -4.21 -5.45 -14.69
CA LEU A 240 -3.00 -5.88 -14.00
C LEU A 240 -1.82 -5.89 -14.95
N VAL A 241 -0.63 -5.63 -14.42
CA VAL A 241 0.63 -5.88 -15.13
C VAL A 241 0.91 -7.38 -15.20
N ALA A 242 1.60 -7.83 -16.26
CA ALA A 242 1.87 -9.25 -16.51
C ALA A 242 2.71 -9.94 -15.42
N ASN A 243 3.41 -9.19 -14.57
CA ASN A 243 4.16 -9.73 -13.43
C ASN A 243 3.31 -9.91 -12.14
N ALA A 244 1.98 -9.66 -12.19
CA ALA A 244 1.08 -9.94 -11.08
C ALA A 244 0.97 -11.45 -10.81
N PRO A 245 0.53 -11.90 -9.60
CA PRO A 245 0.26 -13.30 -9.31
C PRO A 245 -0.72 -13.93 -10.32
N VAL A 246 -0.39 -15.13 -10.82
CA VAL A 246 -1.14 -15.81 -11.90
C VAL A 246 -2.63 -16.02 -11.58
N ASN A 247 -2.95 -16.27 -10.32
CA ASN A 247 -4.34 -16.42 -9.89
C ASN A 247 -5.13 -15.10 -9.99
N LEU A 248 -4.50 -13.94 -9.83
CA LEU A 248 -5.15 -12.64 -10.00
C LEU A 248 -5.33 -12.29 -11.47
N GLN A 249 -4.39 -12.65 -12.33
CA GLN A 249 -4.42 -12.34 -13.77
C GLN A 249 -5.70 -12.83 -14.47
N ARG A 250 -6.34 -13.87 -13.94
CA ARG A 250 -7.56 -14.44 -14.50
C ARG A 250 -8.80 -13.57 -14.34
N HIS A 251 -8.74 -12.58 -13.47
CA HIS A 251 -9.89 -11.74 -13.09
C HIS A 251 -9.87 -10.35 -13.72
N TYR A 252 -8.73 -9.95 -14.31
CA TYR A 252 -8.51 -8.59 -14.82
C TYR A 252 -7.92 -8.60 -16.23
N LYS A 253 -8.08 -7.50 -16.94
CA LYS A 253 -7.38 -7.27 -18.21
C LYS A 253 -5.88 -7.15 -17.96
N LEU A 254 -5.06 -7.62 -18.89
CA LEU A 254 -3.60 -7.57 -18.75
C LEU A 254 -2.97 -6.52 -19.67
N VAL A 255 -1.91 -5.91 -19.15
CA VAL A 255 -0.92 -5.15 -19.90
C VAL A 255 0.47 -5.76 -19.68
N LYS A 256 1.46 -5.29 -20.42
CA LYS A 256 2.86 -5.69 -20.26
C LYS A 256 3.33 -5.57 -18.82
N SER A 257 4.45 -6.21 -18.50
CA SER A 257 5.04 -6.13 -17.16
C SER A 257 5.55 -4.71 -16.83
N ASP A 258 5.84 -4.50 -15.56
CA ASP A 258 6.47 -3.28 -15.04
C ASP A 258 7.82 -2.95 -15.72
N LYS A 259 8.52 -3.95 -16.27
CA LYS A 259 9.80 -3.81 -16.99
C LYS A 259 9.62 -3.55 -18.49
N GLU A 260 8.43 -3.73 -19.03
CA GLU A 260 8.11 -3.68 -20.45
C GLU A 260 7.13 -2.54 -20.79
N GLU A 261 7.14 -1.47 -20.01
CA GLU A 261 6.29 -0.29 -20.20
C GLU A 261 4.78 -0.59 -20.04
N GLY A 262 4.41 -1.45 -19.08
CA GLY A 262 3.02 -1.81 -18.84
C GLY A 262 2.11 -0.61 -18.55
N PHE A 263 2.60 0.41 -17.82
CA PHE A 263 1.83 1.63 -17.58
C PHE A 263 1.62 2.45 -18.86
N THR A 264 2.60 2.54 -19.73
CA THR A 264 2.48 3.24 -21.03
C THR A 264 1.42 2.56 -21.91
N GLU A 265 1.42 1.22 -21.95
CA GLU A 265 0.39 0.46 -22.65
C GLU A 265 -1.00 0.67 -22.01
N PHE A 266 -1.09 0.66 -20.67
CA PHE A 266 -2.35 0.93 -19.98
C PHE A 266 -2.93 2.29 -20.38
N ILE A 267 -2.13 3.35 -20.33
CA ILE A 267 -2.58 4.71 -20.73
C ILE A 267 -3.07 4.73 -22.19
N SER A 268 -2.39 4.04 -23.11
CA SER A 268 -2.80 3.99 -24.52
C SER A 268 -4.14 3.25 -24.74
N LYS A 269 -4.53 2.36 -23.82
CA LYS A 269 -5.80 1.61 -23.89
C LYS A 269 -6.99 2.37 -23.28
N VAL A 270 -6.74 3.25 -22.31
CA VAL A 270 -7.82 3.89 -21.54
C VAL A 270 -8.05 5.36 -21.89
N LEU A 271 -7.08 6.00 -22.55
CA LEU A 271 -7.12 7.40 -22.99
C LEU A 271 -6.90 7.55 -24.50
#